data_d15fba1e0901964f3899b52d46058feb
#
_entry.id   d15fba1e0901964f3899b52d46058feb
#
_cell.length_a   1.000
_cell.length_b   1.000
_cell.length_c   1.000
_cell.angle_alpha   90.00
_cell.angle_beta   90.00
_cell.angle_gamma   90.00
#
_symmetry.space_group_name_H-M   'P 1'
#
loop_
_entity.id
_entity.type
_entity.pdbx_description
1 polymer ?
#
loop_
_entity_poly.entity_id
_entity_poly.type
_entity_poly.pdbx_seq_one_letter_code
_entity_poly.pdbx_strand_id
1 'polypeptide(L)'
;MMRQGTTQRVATVVSLVAWLAGMNARSLAAGMQSGSVQDAASPIELVRAAVANEVAAANDISTKHMFRSRKQTSQGSQTRLYVETREAMAGMTIAYNDQPLTPEQMQGENSRLAGLADNRDLLKRKHSQEQENDEHTLRIVKALPAAFLYDYDGEETGVADVGKDGARLVRLKFRPNPAYAPPSHVEQVLAGMQGFLLIDAAARRIARIDGTLFKEVGFGWGILGHLDKGGHFLVEQRDVGDGSWDVSRMSLSFAGKILLFKSLSIKSEEVFSDFRRVPDSTTFTQGVEMLEAEEAKLAENHKPGAAATDPKSH
;
A
#
# COMPACT_ATOMS: atom_id res chain seq x y z
N MET A 1 0.13 -20.02 17.40
CA MET A 1 -0.22 -18.68 17.91
C MET A 1 0.50 -17.66 17.03
N MET A 2 -0.06 -17.34 15.86
CA MET A 2 0.55 -16.45 14.85
C MET A 2 -0.04 -15.06 14.99
N ARG A 3 0.79 -14.09 15.40
CA ARG A 3 0.45 -12.68 15.36
C ARG A 3 0.43 -12.23 13.90
N GLN A 4 -0.76 -12.06 13.35
CA GLN A 4 -0.94 -11.45 12.04
C GLN A 4 -0.97 -9.92 12.22
N GLY A 5 0.04 -9.26 11.64
CA GLY A 5 0.13 -7.83 11.60
C GLY A 5 -0.90 -7.22 10.65
N THR A 6 -1.42 -6.10 11.06
CA THR A 6 -2.44 -5.29 10.41
C THR A 6 -1.91 -4.67 9.11
N THR A 7 -2.72 -4.69 8.07
CA THR A 7 -2.40 -4.18 6.72
C THR A 7 -2.78 -2.71 6.62
N GLN A 8 -1.87 -1.88 6.17
CA GLN A 8 -2.12 -0.48 5.82
C GLN A 8 -1.79 -0.18 4.36
N ARG A 9 -2.36 0.85 3.81
CA ARG A 9 -2.52 1.15 2.39
C ARG A 9 -1.26 1.09 1.53
N VAL A 10 -0.19 1.74 1.90
CA VAL A 10 1.10 1.72 1.19
C VAL A 10 2.19 1.08 2.04
N ALA A 11 1.98 1.06 3.35
CA ALA A 11 2.93 0.62 4.36
C ALA A 11 3.35 -0.85 4.26
N THR A 12 2.53 -1.72 3.68
CA THR A 12 2.80 -3.16 3.65
C THR A 12 3.99 -3.54 2.77
N VAL A 13 4.27 -2.76 1.72
CA VAL A 13 5.40 -3.05 0.82
C VAL A 13 6.74 -2.76 1.49
N VAL A 14 6.79 -1.68 2.26
CA VAL A 14 8.04 -1.19 2.88
C VAL A 14 8.27 -1.82 4.24
N SER A 15 7.21 -2.12 5.00
CA SER A 15 7.32 -2.72 6.32
C SER A 15 8.03 -4.07 6.33
N LEU A 16 7.97 -4.80 5.24
CA LEU A 16 8.65 -6.10 5.15
C LEU A 16 10.16 -5.95 4.98
N VAL A 17 10.62 -4.88 4.34
CA VAL A 17 12.05 -4.52 4.21
C VAL A 17 12.54 -3.82 5.48
N ALA A 18 11.67 -3.05 6.14
CA ALA A 18 11.99 -2.28 7.34
C ALA A 18 12.16 -3.14 8.61
N TRP A 19 11.56 -4.33 8.67
CA TRP A 19 11.68 -5.22 9.84
C TRP A 19 13.12 -5.71 10.09
N LEU A 20 14.02 -5.51 9.12
CA LEU A 20 15.43 -5.88 9.20
C LEU A 20 16.36 -4.75 9.68
N ALA A 21 15.85 -3.52 9.91
CA ALA A 21 16.70 -2.36 10.08
C ALA A 21 16.30 -1.44 11.26
N GLY A 22 16.37 -1.95 12.46
CA GLY A 22 16.38 -1.08 13.63
C GLY A 22 17.79 -0.61 13.96
N MET A 23 18.19 0.59 13.56
CA MET A 23 19.16 1.46 14.27
C MET A 23 19.49 2.72 13.46
N ASN A 24 19.57 3.84 14.21
CA ASN A 24 19.73 5.22 13.75
C ASN A 24 21.12 5.57 13.21
N ALA A 25 21.17 6.49 12.22
CA ALA A 25 22.23 7.52 12.18
C ALA A 25 21.81 8.73 11.31
N ARG A 26 22.12 9.94 11.81
CA ARG A 26 21.87 11.28 11.23
C ARG A 26 22.96 11.66 10.24
N SER A 27 22.63 12.44 9.20
CA SER A 27 23.29 13.72 8.93
C SER A 27 22.90 14.40 7.60
N LEU A 28 22.91 15.68 7.65
CA LEU A 28 22.63 16.84 6.81
C LEU A 28 23.47 16.93 5.50
N ALA A 29 22.89 17.56 4.44
CA ALA A 29 23.26 18.87 3.93
C ALA A 29 22.77 19.16 2.49
N ALA A 30 22.52 20.41 2.24
CA ALA A 30 21.84 21.05 1.14
C ALA A 30 22.71 21.29 -0.11
N GLY A 31 22.02 21.61 -1.24
CA GLY A 31 22.66 22.20 -2.41
C GLY A 31 21.62 22.52 -3.50
N MET A 32 21.25 23.82 -3.61
CA MET A 32 20.42 24.38 -4.70
C MET A 32 21.27 24.67 -5.92
N GLN A 33 20.69 24.49 -7.12
CA GLN A 33 20.95 25.39 -8.25
C GLN A 33 19.84 25.32 -9.30
N SER A 34 19.44 26.50 -9.74
CA SER A 34 18.37 26.82 -10.68
C SER A 34 18.87 26.85 -12.12
N GLY A 35 18.00 26.53 -13.08
CA GLY A 35 18.21 26.78 -14.49
C GLY A 35 16.93 26.56 -15.28
N SER A 36 16.36 27.62 -15.82
CA SER A 36 15.12 27.69 -16.59
C SER A 36 15.32 27.23 -18.03
N VAL A 37 14.42 26.38 -18.57
CA VAL A 37 13.94 26.42 -19.96
C VAL A 37 12.57 25.77 -20.01
N GLN A 38 11.57 26.47 -20.54
CA GLN A 38 10.22 25.99 -20.85
C GLN A 38 10.28 24.93 -21.96
N ASP A 39 9.59 23.88 -21.76
CA ASP A 39 8.75 22.97 -22.54
C ASP A 39 8.97 21.53 -22.10
N ALA A 40 7.86 20.86 -21.78
CA ALA A 40 7.76 19.49 -21.27
C ALA A 40 8.65 19.25 -20.04
N ALA A 41 8.05 19.27 -18.87
CA ALA A 41 8.77 19.00 -17.60
C ALA A 41 9.70 17.80 -17.78
N SER A 42 10.98 17.96 -17.46
CA SER A 42 11.93 16.84 -17.55
C SER A 42 11.42 15.63 -16.75
N PRO A 43 11.77 14.40 -17.11
CA PRO A 43 11.32 13.21 -16.37
C PRO A 43 11.50 13.35 -14.85
N ILE A 44 12.63 13.90 -14.41
CA ILE A 44 12.90 14.09 -12.98
C ILE A 44 12.03 15.16 -12.33
N GLU A 45 11.65 16.22 -13.05
CA GLU A 45 10.74 17.24 -12.52
C GLU A 45 9.32 16.70 -12.37
N LEU A 46 8.87 15.88 -13.32
CA LEU A 46 7.58 15.20 -13.22
C LEU A 46 7.57 14.25 -12.00
N VAL A 47 8.63 13.48 -11.78
CA VAL A 47 8.77 12.61 -10.61
C VAL A 47 8.78 13.42 -9.31
N ARG A 48 9.51 14.53 -9.24
CA ARG A 48 9.53 15.42 -8.07
C ARG A 48 8.15 15.97 -7.75
N ALA A 49 7.42 16.42 -8.77
CA ALA A 49 6.06 16.93 -8.60
C ALA A 49 5.10 15.82 -8.12
N ALA A 50 5.19 14.63 -8.71
CA ALA A 50 4.38 13.49 -8.28
C ALA A 50 4.68 13.09 -6.83
N VAL A 51 5.95 12.96 -6.47
CA VAL A 51 6.37 12.64 -5.09
C VAL A 51 5.89 13.71 -4.10
N ALA A 52 5.97 15.00 -4.45
CA ALA A 52 5.44 16.07 -3.60
C ALA A 52 3.93 15.92 -3.35
N ASN A 53 3.17 15.56 -4.37
CA ASN A 53 1.73 15.33 -4.26
C ASN A 53 1.40 14.04 -3.48
N GLU A 54 2.20 12.96 -3.62
CA GLU A 54 2.05 11.75 -2.79
C GLU A 54 2.31 12.07 -1.30
N VAL A 55 3.33 12.85 -1.01
CA VAL A 55 3.64 13.29 0.36
C VAL A 55 2.54 14.19 0.92
N ALA A 56 2.00 15.11 0.11
CA ALA A 56 0.89 15.97 0.53
C ALA A 56 -0.38 15.13 0.82
N ALA A 57 -0.71 14.18 -0.06
CA ALA A 57 -1.86 13.29 0.12
C ALA A 57 -1.72 12.38 1.36
N ALA A 58 -0.52 11.87 1.63
CA ALA A 58 -0.27 11.05 2.81
C ALA A 58 -0.39 11.83 4.14
N ASN A 59 -0.20 13.16 4.10
CA ASN A 59 -0.38 14.05 5.25
C ASN A 59 -1.80 14.63 5.34
N ASP A 60 -2.66 14.37 4.36
CA ASP A 60 -4.05 14.80 4.40
C ASP A 60 -4.88 13.85 5.26
N ILE A 61 -5.30 14.33 6.42
CA ILE A 61 -6.14 13.59 7.37
C ILE A 61 -7.63 13.90 7.18
N SER A 62 -7.98 14.80 6.25
CA SER A 62 -9.35 15.27 6.05
C SER A 62 -10.22 14.31 5.22
N THR A 63 -9.61 13.37 4.51
CA THR A 63 -10.33 12.40 3.68
C THR A 63 -10.14 10.99 4.20
N LYS A 64 -11.25 10.34 4.55
CA LYS A 64 -11.28 8.98 5.08
C LYS A 64 -12.20 8.10 4.28
N HIS A 65 -11.80 6.84 4.11
CA HIS A 65 -12.55 5.86 3.34
C HIS A 65 -12.86 4.59 4.14
N MET A 66 -13.94 3.98 3.77
CA MET A 66 -14.20 2.56 3.96
C MET A 66 -13.87 1.84 2.66
N PHE A 67 -13.25 0.67 2.73
CA PHE A 67 -12.86 -0.11 1.56
C PHE A 67 -12.71 -1.59 1.88
N ARG A 68 -12.64 -2.41 0.85
CA ARG A 68 -12.37 -3.85 0.92
C ARG A 68 -10.94 -4.13 0.47
N SER A 69 -10.26 -5.07 1.14
CA SER A 69 -8.99 -5.65 0.70
C SER A 69 -9.14 -7.17 0.58
N ARG A 70 -8.66 -7.73 -0.53
CA ARG A 70 -8.46 -9.17 -0.69
C ARG A 70 -6.98 -9.46 -0.90
N LYS A 71 -6.39 -10.11 0.09
CA LYS A 71 -4.98 -10.49 0.08
C LYS A 71 -4.82 -11.98 -0.18
N GLN A 72 -4.06 -12.31 -1.22
CA GLN A 72 -3.65 -13.68 -1.56
C GLN A 72 -2.18 -13.88 -1.18
N THR A 73 -1.88 -14.99 -0.53
CA THR A 73 -0.52 -15.44 -0.21
C THR A 73 -0.36 -16.92 -0.57
N SER A 74 0.85 -17.47 -0.38
CA SER A 74 1.07 -18.92 -0.53
C SER A 74 0.27 -19.78 0.48
N GLN A 75 -0.27 -19.17 1.54
CA GLN A 75 -1.05 -19.85 2.59
C GLN A 75 -2.57 -19.76 2.38
N GLY A 76 -3.01 -19.04 1.34
CA GLY A 76 -4.44 -18.84 1.05
C GLY A 76 -4.79 -17.36 0.92
N SER A 77 -6.10 -17.07 0.81
CA SER A 77 -6.61 -15.71 0.72
C SER A 77 -7.31 -15.27 2.00
N GLN A 78 -7.30 -13.97 2.23
CA GLN A 78 -8.04 -13.29 3.29
C GLN A 78 -8.72 -12.06 2.72
N THR A 79 -10.02 -11.91 2.95
CA THR A 79 -10.77 -10.69 2.62
C THR A 79 -11.11 -9.94 3.89
N ARG A 80 -10.87 -8.62 3.86
CA ARG A 80 -11.14 -7.71 4.97
C ARG A 80 -11.90 -6.48 4.51
N LEU A 81 -12.72 -5.96 5.39
CA LEU A 81 -13.25 -4.60 5.31
C LEU A 81 -12.41 -3.69 6.20
N TYR A 82 -12.22 -2.45 5.77
CA TYR A 82 -11.50 -1.43 6.52
C TYR A 82 -12.29 -0.14 6.58
N VAL A 83 -12.19 0.55 7.70
CA VAL A 83 -12.64 1.93 7.88
C VAL A 83 -11.50 2.73 8.47
N GLU A 84 -11.14 3.83 7.83
CA GLU A 84 -10.21 4.81 8.37
C GLU A 84 -10.88 5.62 9.44
N THR A 85 -10.26 5.68 10.61
CA THR A 85 -10.78 6.43 11.74
C THR A 85 -9.77 7.46 12.24
N ARG A 86 -10.16 8.25 13.23
CA ARG A 86 -9.26 9.26 13.81
C ARG A 86 -8.15 8.64 14.66
N GLU A 87 -8.44 7.52 15.31
CA GLU A 87 -7.52 6.88 16.25
C GLU A 87 -6.61 5.86 15.57
N ALA A 88 -7.17 4.99 14.72
CA ALA A 88 -6.45 3.96 13.99
C ALA A 88 -7.36 3.32 12.92
N MET A 89 -6.83 2.59 11.97
CA MET A 89 -7.61 1.85 10.99
C MET A 89 -8.43 0.75 11.68
N ALA A 90 -9.76 0.80 11.61
CA ALA A 90 -10.61 -0.32 11.97
C ALA A 90 -10.62 -1.34 10.81
N GLY A 91 -10.39 -2.62 11.12
CA GLY A 91 -10.32 -3.65 10.08
C GLY A 91 -10.94 -4.97 10.56
N MET A 92 -11.92 -5.48 9.81
CA MET A 92 -12.67 -6.71 10.07
C MET A 92 -12.37 -7.75 9.01
N THR A 93 -12.00 -8.95 9.40
CA THR A 93 -11.91 -10.11 8.49
C THR A 93 -13.31 -10.61 8.21
N ILE A 94 -13.64 -10.84 6.92
CA ILE A 94 -14.96 -11.35 6.52
C ILE A 94 -14.90 -12.68 5.77
N ALA A 95 -13.73 -13.05 5.23
CA ALA A 95 -13.57 -14.34 4.55
C ALA A 95 -12.14 -14.86 4.62
N TYR A 96 -12.00 -16.18 4.63
CA TYR A 96 -10.77 -16.93 4.38
C TYR A 96 -10.95 -17.84 3.18
N ASN A 97 -9.97 -17.85 2.26
CA ASN A 97 -10.02 -18.66 1.03
C ASN A 97 -11.33 -18.47 0.25
N ASP A 98 -11.77 -17.21 0.19
CA ASP A 98 -13.00 -16.77 -0.46
C ASP A 98 -14.29 -17.39 0.12
N GLN A 99 -14.20 -18.01 1.31
CA GLN A 99 -15.35 -18.51 2.06
C GLN A 99 -15.64 -17.56 3.22
N PRO A 100 -16.91 -17.15 3.44
CA PRO A 100 -17.31 -16.36 4.60
C PRO A 100 -16.84 -17.01 5.91
N LEU A 101 -16.66 -16.20 6.94
CA LEU A 101 -16.34 -16.70 8.27
C LEU A 101 -17.48 -17.59 8.81
N THR A 102 -17.13 -18.63 9.56
CA THR A 102 -18.13 -19.36 10.36
C THR A 102 -18.67 -18.47 11.47
N PRO A 103 -19.84 -18.78 12.05
CA PRO A 103 -20.38 -18.01 13.17
C PRO A 103 -19.39 -17.86 14.34
N GLU A 104 -18.63 -18.90 14.67
CA GLU A 104 -17.63 -18.88 15.73
C GLU A 104 -16.44 -17.97 15.38
N GLN A 105 -15.99 -17.99 14.12
CA GLN A 105 -14.93 -17.11 13.63
C GLN A 105 -15.38 -15.65 13.65
N MET A 106 -16.61 -15.38 13.22
CA MET A 106 -17.19 -14.05 13.25
C MET A 106 -17.33 -13.53 14.69
N GLN A 107 -17.82 -14.36 15.62
CA GLN A 107 -17.86 -14.00 17.04
C GLN A 107 -16.48 -13.66 17.59
N GLY A 108 -15.45 -14.44 17.22
CA GLY A 108 -14.06 -14.16 17.59
C GLY A 108 -13.55 -12.83 17.02
N GLU A 109 -13.90 -12.51 15.79
CA GLU A 109 -13.51 -11.25 15.12
C GLU A 109 -14.21 -10.03 15.77
N ASN A 110 -15.51 -10.15 16.06
CA ASN A 110 -16.26 -9.10 16.75
C ASN A 110 -15.72 -8.88 18.18
N SER A 111 -15.41 -9.95 18.92
CA SER A 111 -14.79 -9.85 20.24
C SER A 111 -13.41 -9.17 20.19
N ARG A 112 -12.62 -9.42 19.14
CA ARG A 112 -11.31 -8.78 18.90
C ARG A 112 -11.47 -7.29 18.67
N LEU A 113 -12.46 -6.88 17.87
CA LEU A 113 -12.73 -5.48 17.55
C LEU A 113 -13.26 -4.73 18.77
N ALA A 114 -14.20 -5.32 19.52
CA ALA A 114 -14.70 -4.76 20.78
C ALA A 114 -13.56 -4.57 21.78
N GLY A 115 -12.70 -5.58 21.94
CA GLY A 115 -11.54 -5.48 22.84
C GLY A 115 -10.53 -4.40 22.44
N LEU A 116 -10.42 -4.05 21.14
CA LEU A 116 -9.63 -2.90 20.68
C LEU A 116 -10.34 -1.57 20.97
N ALA A 117 -11.66 -1.51 20.76
CA ALA A 117 -12.46 -0.31 21.01
C ALA A 117 -12.44 0.08 22.51
N ASP A 118 -12.50 -0.92 23.38
CA ASP A 118 -12.54 -0.72 24.85
C ASP A 118 -11.17 -0.47 25.47
N ASN A 119 -10.07 -0.76 24.76
CA ASN A 119 -8.72 -0.66 25.31
C ASN A 119 -7.90 0.44 24.63
N ARG A 120 -7.86 1.61 25.27
CA ARG A 120 -7.12 2.79 24.78
C ARG A 120 -5.62 2.53 24.57
N ASP A 121 -5.00 1.68 25.39
CA ASP A 121 -3.55 1.42 25.25
C ASP A 121 -3.26 0.51 24.07
N LEU A 122 -4.11 -0.47 23.80
CA LEU A 122 -4.02 -1.28 22.58
C LEU A 122 -4.27 -0.43 21.34
N LEU A 123 -5.24 0.47 21.37
CA LEU A 123 -5.54 1.37 20.26
C LEU A 123 -4.39 2.34 19.99
N LYS A 124 -3.79 2.93 21.03
CA LYS A 124 -2.57 3.76 20.89
C LYS A 124 -1.40 3.00 20.30
N ARG A 125 -1.14 1.76 20.75
CA ARG A 125 -0.07 0.92 20.20
C ARG A 125 -0.32 0.61 18.73
N LYS A 126 -1.58 0.32 18.36
CA LYS A 126 -1.97 0.12 16.98
C LYS A 126 -1.70 1.37 16.15
N HIS A 127 -2.13 2.53 16.60
CA HIS A 127 -1.88 3.81 15.94
C HIS A 127 -0.38 4.09 15.74
N SER A 128 0.43 3.92 16.80
CA SER A 128 1.88 4.12 16.70
C SER A 128 2.54 3.16 15.69
N GLN A 129 2.11 1.90 15.64
CA GLN A 129 2.59 0.94 14.66
C GLN A 129 2.21 1.35 13.23
N GLU A 130 1.02 1.90 13.05
CA GLU A 130 0.54 2.42 11.77
C GLU A 130 1.36 3.61 11.32
N GLN A 131 1.58 4.57 12.20
CA GLN A 131 2.41 5.74 11.92
C GLN A 131 3.85 5.35 11.54
N GLU A 132 4.47 4.42 12.27
CA GLU A 132 5.81 3.93 11.94
C GLU A 132 5.86 3.31 10.53
N ASN A 133 4.86 2.52 10.18
CA ASN A 133 4.75 1.93 8.85
C ASN A 133 4.59 3.00 7.76
N ASP A 134 3.77 4.02 8.00
CA ASP A 134 3.55 5.12 7.06
C ASP A 134 4.82 5.96 6.88
N GLU A 135 5.55 6.24 7.95
CA GLU A 135 6.83 6.93 7.89
C GLU A 135 7.86 6.16 7.05
N HIS A 136 7.93 4.83 7.18
CA HIS A 136 8.80 4.00 6.36
C HIS A 136 8.44 4.08 4.89
N THR A 137 7.15 4.01 4.57
CA THR A 137 6.65 4.15 3.21
C THR A 137 6.97 5.51 2.63
N LEU A 138 6.66 6.58 3.36
CA LEU A 138 6.97 7.94 2.93
C LEU A 138 8.46 8.19 2.73
N ARG A 139 9.32 7.53 3.51
CA ARG A 139 10.77 7.60 3.34
C ARG A 139 11.19 7.05 1.97
N ILE A 140 10.66 5.90 1.57
CA ILE A 140 10.92 5.33 0.24
C ILE A 140 10.38 6.24 -0.87
N VAL A 141 9.15 6.73 -0.75
CA VAL A 141 8.56 7.63 -1.75
C VAL A 141 9.39 8.91 -1.90
N LYS A 142 9.81 9.53 -0.80
CA LYS A 142 10.66 10.73 -0.80
C LYS A 142 12.05 10.47 -1.41
N ALA A 143 12.56 9.25 -1.34
CA ALA A 143 13.85 8.89 -1.91
C ALA A 143 13.81 8.72 -3.43
N LEU A 144 12.65 8.44 -4.05
CA LEU A 144 12.54 8.14 -5.49
C LEU A 144 13.27 9.14 -6.39
N PRO A 145 13.13 10.48 -6.23
CA PRO A 145 13.78 11.44 -7.12
C PRO A 145 15.32 11.41 -7.06
N ALA A 146 15.88 11.03 -5.92
CA ALA A 146 17.34 10.98 -5.72
C ALA A 146 17.90 9.59 -6.03
N ALA A 147 17.15 8.54 -5.71
CA ALA A 147 17.59 7.15 -5.81
C ALA A 147 17.71 6.66 -7.26
N PHE A 148 17.00 7.27 -8.19
CA PHE A 148 16.92 6.80 -9.58
C PHE A 148 17.24 7.87 -10.60
N LEU A 149 17.69 7.41 -11.77
CA LEU A 149 17.74 8.16 -13.01
C LEU A 149 16.54 7.72 -13.85
N TYR A 150 15.90 8.70 -14.50
CA TYR A 150 14.65 8.50 -15.24
C TYR A 150 14.80 8.86 -16.70
N ASP A 151 14.29 7.98 -17.56
CA ASP A 151 14.23 8.19 -19.00
C ASP A 151 12.75 8.09 -19.45
N TYR A 152 12.34 8.94 -20.40
CA TYR A 152 11.01 8.86 -21.00
C TYR A 152 10.86 7.56 -21.79
N ASP A 153 9.76 6.83 -21.55
CA ASP A 153 9.51 5.49 -22.14
C ASP A 153 8.12 5.38 -22.80
N GLY A 154 7.50 6.53 -23.13
CA GLY A 154 6.21 6.59 -23.81
C GLY A 154 5.05 7.04 -22.93
N GLU A 155 3.85 6.73 -23.36
CA GLU A 155 2.59 7.10 -22.70
C GLU A 155 1.62 5.93 -22.71
N GLU A 156 0.76 5.88 -21.70
CA GLU A 156 -0.35 4.92 -21.60
C GLU A 156 -1.64 5.70 -21.30
N THR A 157 -2.78 5.07 -21.50
CA THR A 157 -4.08 5.62 -21.08
C THR A 157 -4.49 5.00 -19.76
N GLY A 158 -4.90 5.83 -18.82
CA GLY A 158 -5.45 5.40 -17.54
C GLY A 158 -6.70 4.53 -17.74
N VAL A 159 -6.85 3.55 -16.88
CA VAL A 159 -8.00 2.63 -16.85
C VAL A 159 -8.57 2.57 -15.43
N ALA A 160 -9.74 1.95 -15.26
CA ALA A 160 -10.49 1.94 -13.99
C ALA A 160 -9.66 1.62 -12.73
N ASP A 161 -8.61 0.79 -12.85
CA ASP A 161 -7.78 0.36 -11.72
C ASP A 161 -6.38 1.00 -11.70
N VAL A 162 -6.01 1.77 -12.73
CA VAL A 162 -4.68 2.41 -12.84
C VAL A 162 -4.81 3.84 -13.32
N GLY A 163 -4.56 4.78 -12.43
CA GLY A 163 -4.69 6.20 -12.69
C GLY A 163 -6.15 6.66 -12.69
N LYS A 164 -6.41 7.76 -13.36
CA LYS A 164 -7.76 8.21 -13.67
C LYS A 164 -8.16 7.66 -15.02
N ASP A 165 -9.36 7.10 -15.13
CA ASP A 165 -9.86 6.53 -16.38
C ASP A 165 -9.82 7.56 -17.52
N GLY A 166 -9.25 7.16 -18.66
CA GLY A 166 -9.05 8.01 -19.83
C GLY A 166 -7.94 9.06 -19.71
N ALA A 167 -7.27 9.21 -18.57
CA ALA A 167 -6.19 10.17 -18.40
C ALA A 167 -4.90 9.74 -19.13
N ARG A 168 -4.09 10.73 -19.50
CA ARG A 168 -2.76 10.52 -20.07
C ARG A 168 -1.76 10.18 -18.96
N LEU A 169 -1.19 8.99 -18.99
CA LEU A 169 -0.16 8.52 -18.09
C LEU A 169 1.19 8.55 -18.79
N VAL A 170 2.13 9.32 -18.26
CA VAL A 170 3.50 9.36 -18.74
C VAL A 170 4.26 8.17 -18.17
N ARG A 171 4.86 7.36 -19.07
CA ARG A 171 5.68 6.23 -18.70
C ARG A 171 7.15 6.66 -18.62
N LEU A 172 7.76 6.44 -17.47
CA LEU A 172 9.16 6.72 -17.18
C LEU A 172 9.87 5.44 -16.77
N LYS A 173 10.89 5.05 -17.51
CA LYS A 173 11.80 3.98 -17.11
C LYS A 173 12.76 4.48 -16.06
N PHE A 174 13.00 3.70 -15.01
CA PHE A 174 13.95 4.05 -13.96
C PHE A 174 15.03 3.02 -13.76
N ARG A 175 16.23 3.48 -13.40
CA ARG A 175 17.39 2.68 -13.01
C ARG A 175 18.12 3.36 -11.87
N PRO A 176 18.89 2.61 -11.03
CA PRO A 176 19.59 3.21 -9.90
C PRO A 176 20.48 4.38 -10.32
N ASN A 177 20.46 5.42 -9.50
CA ASN A 177 21.42 6.51 -9.59
C ASN A 177 22.74 6.10 -8.89
N PRO A 178 23.86 5.97 -9.60
CA PRO A 178 25.13 5.57 -8.98
C PRO A 178 25.66 6.55 -7.91
N ALA A 179 25.22 7.81 -7.98
CA ALA A 179 25.59 8.84 -7.01
C ALA A 179 24.72 8.82 -5.74
N TYR A 180 23.64 8.03 -5.72
CA TYR A 180 22.79 7.93 -4.55
C TYR A 180 23.40 7.04 -3.48
N ALA A 181 23.65 7.61 -2.29
CA ALA A 181 24.05 6.87 -1.10
C ALA A 181 22.82 6.68 -0.21
N PRO A 182 22.26 5.45 -0.08
CA PRO A 182 21.10 5.19 0.77
C PRO A 182 21.37 5.59 2.22
N PRO A 183 20.57 6.46 2.85
CA PRO A 183 20.78 6.92 4.21
C PRO A 183 20.49 5.83 5.26
N SER A 184 19.72 4.83 4.91
CA SER A 184 19.39 3.70 5.79
C SER A 184 19.26 2.38 5.01
N HIS A 185 19.12 1.28 5.77
CA HIS A 185 18.92 -0.05 5.18
C HIS A 185 17.57 -0.15 4.43
N VAL A 186 16.57 0.65 4.82
CA VAL A 186 15.27 0.68 4.14
C VAL A 186 15.42 1.15 2.69
N GLU A 187 16.20 2.21 2.47
CA GLU A 187 16.45 2.74 1.14
C GLU A 187 17.51 1.94 0.35
N GLN A 188 18.23 1.05 1.01
CA GLN A 188 19.29 0.25 0.37
C GLN A 188 18.73 -0.64 -0.76
N VAL A 189 17.49 -1.09 -0.66
CA VAL A 189 16.82 -1.88 -1.70
C VAL A 189 16.75 -1.12 -3.03
N LEU A 190 16.61 0.21 -2.99
CA LEU A 190 16.50 1.06 -4.18
C LEU A 190 17.75 0.97 -5.06
N ALA A 191 18.92 0.78 -4.47
CA ALA A 191 20.18 0.63 -5.23
C ALA A 191 20.26 -0.66 -6.08
N GLY A 192 19.35 -1.60 -5.89
CA GLY A 192 19.23 -2.84 -6.66
C GLY A 192 18.01 -2.89 -7.57
N MET A 193 17.17 -1.84 -7.61
CA MET A 193 15.90 -1.85 -8.33
C MET A 193 15.98 -1.13 -9.67
N GLN A 194 15.25 -1.66 -10.65
CA GLN A 194 14.97 -1.01 -11.94
C GLN A 194 13.53 -1.32 -12.35
N GLY A 195 12.96 -0.50 -13.24
CA GLY A 195 11.60 -0.72 -13.68
C GLY A 195 11.00 0.51 -14.37
N PHE A 196 9.71 0.74 -14.16
CA PHE A 196 9.05 1.93 -14.70
C PHE A 196 8.02 2.50 -13.73
N LEU A 197 7.75 3.81 -13.91
CA LEU A 197 6.66 4.55 -13.28
C LEU A 197 5.62 4.91 -14.34
N LEU A 198 4.35 4.89 -13.98
CA LEU A 198 3.30 5.62 -14.69
C LEU A 198 2.88 6.81 -13.82
N ILE A 199 2.91 7.99 -14.39
CA ILE A 199 2.51 9.22 -13.70
C ILE A 199 1.37 9.88 -14.48
N ASP A 200 0.25 10.13 -13.83
CA ASP A 200 -0.83 10.95 -14.39
C ASP A 200 -0.31 12.37 -14.64
N ALA A 201 -0.31 12.79 -15.91
CA ALA A 201 0.27 14.05 -16.33
C ALA A 201 -0.47 15.28 -15.77
N ALA A 202 -1.79 15.17 -15.58
CA ALA A 202 -2.65 16.24 -15.10
C ALA A 202 -2.69 16.29 -13.57
N ALA A 203 -2.97 15.15 -12.93
CA ALA A 203 -3.05 15.04 -11.48
C ALA A 203 -1.67 15.08 -10.81
N ARG A 204 -0.60 14.78 -11.58
CA ARG A 204 0.76 14.60 -11.06
C ARG A 204 0.77 13.62 -9.88
N ARG A 205 0.12 12.47 -10.08
CA ARG A 205 0.06 11.37 -9.13
C ARG A 205 0.71 10.13 -9.73
N ILE A 206 1.31 9.31 -8.89
CA ILE A 206 1.90 8.04 -9.32
C ILE A 206 0.77 7.03 -9.51
N ALA A 207 0.50 6.63 -10.76
CA ALA A 207 -0.52 5.63 -11.08
C ALA A 207 0.00 4.20 -10.96
N ARG A 208 1.31 3.97 -11.23
CA ARG A 208 1.95 2.66 -11.09
C ARG A 208 3.43 2.80 -10.80
N ILE A 209 3.93 1.92 -9.94
CA ILE A 209 5.35 1.63 -9.76
C ILE A 209 5.51 0.14 -10.00
N ASP A 210 6.32 -0.21 -11.00
CA ASP A 210 6.66 -1.60 -11.33
C ASP A 210 8.18 -1.76 -11.29
N GLY A 211 8.68 -2.57 -10.36
CA GLY A 211 10.10 -2.67 -10.11
C GLY A 211 10.58 -4.09 -9.88
N THR A 212 11.80 -4.36 -10.37
CA THR A 212 12.47 -5.65 -10.23
C THR A 212 13.87 -5.46 -9.68
N LEU A 213 14.29 -6.34 -8.76
CA LEU A 213 15.67 -6.42 -8.33
C LEU A 213 16.53 -7.03 -9.43
N PHE A 214 17.38 -6.21 -10.08
CA PHE A 214 18.27 -6.68 -11.13
C PHE A 214 19.56 -7.31 -10.58
N LYS A 215 19.82 -7.13 -9.28
CA LYS A 215 20.92 -7.73 -8.53
C LYS A 215 20.48 -8.08 -7.11
N GLU A 216 21.27 -8.91 -6.43
CA GLU A 216 21.11 -9.15 -5.00
C GLU A 216 21.33 -7.86 -4.19
N VAL A 217 20.56 -7.68 -3.15
CA VAL A 217 20.70 -6.55 -2.22
C VAL A 217 20.90 -7.07 -0.80
N GLY A 218 22.09 -6.89 -0.26
CA GLY A 218 22.44 -7.25 1.10
C GLY A 218 22.10 -6.15 2.09
N PHE A 219 21.78 -6.53 3.33
CA PHE A 219 21.51 -5.63 4.45
C PHE A 219 22.54 -5.88 5.55
N GLY A 220 23.00 -4.79 6.21
CA GLY A 220 24.03 -4.91 7.26
C GLY A 220 25.28 -5.63 6.78
N TRP A 221 25.78 -5.24 5.58
CA TRP A 221 26.94 -5.86 4.92
C TRP A 221 26.76 -7.36 4.65
N GLY A 222 25.48 -7.78 4.40
CA GLY A 222 25.12 -9.18 4.16
C GLY A 222 24.93 -10.02 5.43
N ILE A 223 25.30 -9.50 6.61
CA ILE A 223 25.19 -10.23 7.89
C ILE A 223 23.72 -10.32 8.34
N LEU A 224 22.95 -9.23 8.18
CA LEU A 224 21.53 -9.21 8.55
C LEU A 224 20.64 -9.93 7.54
N GLY A 225 21.12 -10.16 6.32
CA GLY A 225 20.42 -10.87 5.27
C GLY A 225 20.58 -10.23 3.90
N HIS A 226 19.88 -10.81 2.93
CA HIS A 226 19.83 -10.29 1.56
C HIS A 226 18.50 -10.64 0.89
N LEU A 227 18.16 -9.86 -0.15
CA LEU A 227 17.13 -10.18 -1.11
C LEU A 227 17.79 -10.63 -2.42
N ASP A 228 17.29 -11.72 -2.97
CA ASP A 228 17.80 -12.31 -4.20
C ASP A 228 17.46 -11.46 -5.41
N LYS A 229 18.28 -11.53 -6.45
CA LYS A 229 17.97 -11.03 -7.77
C LYS A 229 16.66 -11.65 -8.29
N GLY A 230 15.86 -10.86 -9.03
CA GLY A 230 14.58 -11.29 -9.61
C GLY A 230 13.38 -11.02 -8.70
N GLY A 231 13.61 -10.50 -7.48
CA GLY A 231 12.51 -10.00 -6.66
C GLY A 231 11.74 -8.89 -7.39
N HIS A 232 10.41 -8.90 -7.26
CA HIS A 232 9.51 -7.99 -7.99
C HIS A 232 8.49 -7.36 -7.05
N PHE A 233 8.17 -6.09 -7.28
CA PHE A 233 7.04 -5.42 -6.66
C PHE A 233 6.27 -4.59 -7.69
N LEU A 234 4.96 -4.53 -7.47
CA LEU A 234 4.01 -3.72 -8.21
C LEU A 234 3.12 -3.00 -7.20
N VAL A 235 2.95 -1.70 -7.40
CA VAL A 235 1.93 -0.89 -6.72
C VAL A 235 1.17 -0.12 -7.77
N GLU A 236 -0.14 -0.24 -7.77
CA GLU A 236 -1.06 0.50 -8.63
C GLU A 236 -1.95 1.38 -7.77
N GLN A 237 -2.17 2.61 -8.23
CA GLN A 237 -3.08 3.57 -7.62
C GLN A 237 -4.07 4.06 -8.66
N ARG A 238 -5.26 4.43 -8.19
CA ARG A 238 -6.32 5.00 -9.02
C ARG A 238 -6.99 6.19 -8.36
N ASP A 239 -7.64 7.01 -9.17
CA ASP A 239 -8.66 7.95 -8.70
C ASP A 239 -9.86 7.15 -8.18
N VAL A 240 -10.21 7.32 -6.90
CA VAL A 240 -11.35 6.65 -6.26
C VAL A 240 -12.61 7.52 -6.24
N GLY A 241 -12.58 8.65 -6.94
CA GLY A 241 -13.58 9.70 -6.92
C GLY A 241 -13.26 10.77 -5.87
N ASP A 242 -14.11 11.78 -5.75
CA ASP A 242 -13.99 12.93 -4.82
C ASP A 242 -12.61 13.65 -4.80
N GLY A 243 -11.76 13.39 -5.80
CA GLY A 243 -10.40 13.94 -5.90
C GLY A 243 -9.35 13.14 -5.13
N SER A 244 -9.71 12.04 -4.50
CA SER A 244 -8.79 11.18 -3.76
C SER A 244 -8.20 10.09 -4.65
N TRP A 245 -6.98 9.68 -4.30
CA TRP A 245 -6.27 8.57 -4.93
C TRP A 245 -5.91 7.53 -3.89
N ASP A 246 -6.13 6.27 -4.26
CA ASP A 246 -5.87 5.14 -3.38
C ASP A 246 -5.21 3.98 -4.13
N VAL A 247 -4.54 3.11 -3.38
CA VAL A 247 -3.97 1.88 -3.91
C VAL A 247 -5.09 0.96 -4.35
N SER A 248 -5.07 0.53 -5.61
CA SER A 248 -5.99 -0.45 -6.18
C SER A 248 -5.42 -1.86 -6.11
N ARG A 249 -4.08 -2.00 -6.25
CA ARG A 249 -3.41 -3.30 -6.25
C ARG A 249 -1.99 -3.20 -5.75
N MET A 250 -1.55 -4.24 -5.01
CA MET A 250 -0.16 -4.48 -4.66
C MET A 250 0.21 -5.92 -4.95
N SER A 251 1.40 -6.13 -5.52
CA SER A 251 1.98 -7.46 -5.71
C SER A 251 3.44 -7.46 -5.27
N LEU A 252 3.81 -8.47 -4.50
CA LEU A 252 5.15 -8.67 -3.97
C LEU A 252 5.62 -10.09 -4.23
N SER A 253 6.80 -10.23 -4.78
CA SER A 253 7.46 -11.54 -4.95
C SER A 253 8.95 -11.38 -4.67
N PHE A 254 9.39 -11.78 -3.48
CA PHE A 254 10.79 -11.70 -3.07
C PHE A 254 11.24 -13.01 -2.44
N ALA A 255 12.48 -13.38 -2.74
CA ALA A 255 13.22 -14.44 -2.04
C ALA A 255 14.49 -13.87 -1.45
N GLY A 256 15.09 -14.60 -0.51
CA GLY A 256 16.33 -14.16 0.13
C GLY A 256 16.63 -14.93 1.40
N LYS A 257 17.50 -14.35 2.24
CA LYS A 257 17.85 -14.92 3.55
C LYS A 257 17.86 -13.85 4.64
N ILE A 258 17.51 -14.25 5.84
CA ILE A 258 17.59 -13.44 7.06
C ILE A 258 18.57 -14.13 8.02
N LEU A 259 19.44 -13.34 8.64
CA LEU A 259 20.45 -13.81 9.62
C LEU A 259 21.26 -15.02 9.10
N LEU A 260 21.63 -14.98 7.83
CA LEU A 260 22.46 -15.98 7.13
C LEU A 260 21.81 -17.37 6.97
N PHE A 261 20.84 -17.74 7.81
CA PHE A 261 20.35 -19.14 7.89
C PHE A 261 18.87 -19.29 7.56
N LYS A 262 18.03 -18.26 7.79
CA LYS A 262 16.59 -18.37 7.61
C LYS A 262 16.20 -17.92 6.21
N SER A 263 15.69 -18.85 5.40
CA SER A 263 15.14 -18.53 4.09
C SER A 263 13.94 -17.58 4.22
N LEU A 264 13.91 -16.55 3.39
CA LEU A 264 12.80 -15.62 3.20
C LEU A 264 12.15 -15.93 1.86
N SER A 265 10.85 -16.14 1.86
CA SER A 265 10.04 -16.22 0.64
C SER A 265 8.74 -15.46 0.87
N ILE A 266 8.58 -14.40 0.10
CA ILE A 266 7.40 -13.54 0.16
C ILE A 266 6.73 -13.62 -1.18
N LYS A 267 5.47 -14.02 -1.18
CA LYS A 267 4.60 -13.94 -2.35
C LYS A 267 3.24 -13.49 -1.86
N SER A 268 2.85 -12.30 -2.24
CA SER A 268 1.52 -11.77 -1.91
C SER A 268 1.00 -10.88 -3.02
N GLU A 269 -0.30 -10.96 -3.22
CA GLU A 269 -1.07 -10.05 -4.06
C GLU A 269 -2.23 -9.54 -3.23
N GLU A 270 -2.47 -8.23 -3.26
CA GLU A 270 -3.54 -7.58 -2.52
C GLU A 270 -4.26 -6.61 -3.44
N VAL A 271 -5.58 -6.74 -3.53
CA VAL A 271 -6.47 -5.90 -4.34
C VAL A 271 -7.38 -5.14 -3.40
N PHE A 272 -7.53 -3.84 -3.66
CA PHE A 272 -8.35 -2.92 -2.89
C PHE A 272 -9.51 -2.41 -3.74
N SER A 273 -10.71 -2.45 -3.19
CA SER A 273 -11.94 -2.12 -3.90
C SER A 273 -12.99 -1.50 -3.00
N ASP A 274 -14.12 -1.11 -3.59
CA ASP A 274 -15.31 -0.64 -2.88
C ASP A 274 -15.06 0.59 -2.00
N PHE A 275 -14.18 1.51 -2.46
CA PHE A 275 -13.88 2.73 -1.75
C PHE A 275 -15.13 3.60 -1.62
N ARG A 276 -15.43 4.00 -0.39
CA ARG A 276 -16.54 4.91 -0.06
C ARG A 276 -16.08 5.89 0.99
N ARG A 277 -16.34 7.16 0.76
CA ARG A 277 -16.02 8.20 1.76
C ARG A 277 -16.81 8.00 3.03
N VAL A 278 -16.14 8.19 4.17
CA VAL A 278 -16.75 8.21 5.50
C VAL A 278 -16.50 9.57 6.16
N PRO A 279 -17.30 9.97 7.18
CA PRO A 279 -17.11 11.24 7.87
C PRO A 279 -15.69 11.35 8.47
N ASP A 280 -15.06 12.51 8.33
CA ASP A 280 -13.69 12.76 8.81
C ASP A 280 -13.58 12.61 10.34
N SER A 281 -14.70 12.82 11.05
CA SER A 281 -14.80 12.67 12.50
C SER A 281 -14.99 11.24 12.98
N THR A 282 -15.07 10.24 12.10
CA THR A 282 -15.34 8.84 12.45
C THR A 282 -14.34 8.34 13.49
N THR A 283 -14.87 7.93 14.66
CA THR A 283 -14.10 7.30 15.73
C THR A 283 -13.89 5.82 15.46
N PHE A 284 -12.96 5.17 16.19
CA PHE A 284 -12.70 3.74 16.03
C PHE A 284 -13.98 2.90 16.32
N THR A 285 -14.73 3.24 17.35
CA THR A 285 -16.00 2.57 17.68
C THR A 285 -17.02 2.70 16.55
N GLN A 286 -17.21 3.91 16.02
CA GLN A 286 -18.09 4.12 14.87
C GLN A 286 -17.59 3.36 13.61
N GLY A 287 -16.28 3.28 13.43
CA GLY A 287 -15.69 2.47 12.35
C GLY A 287 -16.02 0.98 12.51
N VAL A 288 -15.99 0.46 13.72
CA VAL A 288 -16.40 -0.94 14.02
C VAL A 288 -17.88 -1.15 13.72
N GLU A 289 -18.75 -0.25 14.15
CA GLU A 289 -20.20 -0.31 13.85
C GLU A 289 -20.48 -0.30 12.33
N MET A 290 -19.73 0.51 11.58
CA MET A 290 -19.84 0.55 10.11
C MET A 290 -19.39 -0.77 9.48
N LEU A 291 -18.34 -1.41 9.98
CA LEU A 291 -17.86 -2.70 9.51
C LEU A 291 -18.88 -3.81 9.75
N GLU A 292 -19.48 -3.86 10.95
CA GLU A 292 -20.53 -4.81 11.31
C GLU A 292 -21.78 -4.66 10.43
N ALA A 293 -22.19 -3.41 10.19
CA ALA A 293 -23.33 -3.13 9.32
C ALA A 293 -23.08 -3.53 7.86
N GLU A 294 -21.84 -3.36 7.37
CA GLU A 294 -21.49 -3.75 6.01
C GLU A 294 -21.36 -5.26 5.86
N GLU A 295 -20.77 -5.94 6.84
CA GLU A 295 -20.69 -7.40 6.87
C GLU A 295 -22.08 -8.03 6.84
N ALA A 296 -23.01 -7.54 7.67
CA ALA A 296 -24.39 -8.01 7.71
C ALA A 296 -25.10 -7.89 6.33
N LYS A 297 -24.91 -6.76 5.62
CA LYS A 297 -25.43 -6.59 4.26
C LYS A 297 -24.85 -7.61 3.28
N LEU A 298 -23.55 -7.87 3.38
CA LEU A 298 -22.87 -8.85 2.51
C LEU A 298 -23.39 -10.27 2.80
N ALA A 299 -23.59 -10.61 4.06
CA ALA A 299 -24.15 -11.91 4.47
C ALA A 299 -25.59 -12.11 3.96
N GLU A 300 -26.43 -11.07 3.98
CA GLU A 300 -27.79 -11.12 3.41
C GLU A 300 -27.78 -11.40 1.90
N ASN A 301 -26.88 -10.73 1.18
CA ASN A 301 -26.75 -10.90 -0.28
C ASN A 301 -26.20 -12.27 -0.69
N HIS A 302 -25.55 -13.00 0.22
CA HIS A 302 -25.01 -14.33 -0.02
C HIS A 302 -25.94 -15.47 0.43
N LYS A 303 -27.11 -15.20 1.01
CA LYS A 303 -28.09 -16.24 1.33
C LYS A 303 -28.66 -16.82 0.03
N PRO A 304 -28.50 -18.13 -0.28
CA PRO A 304 -29.11 -18.74 -1.43
C PRO A 304 -30.62 -18.86 -1.18
N GLY A 305 -31.42 -17.99 -1.84
CA GLY A 305 -32.86 -18.15 -1.73
C GLY A 305 -33.70 -16.87 -1.80
N ALA A 306 -33.45 -16.01 -2.80
CA ALA A 306 -34.54 -15.25 -3.39
C ALA A 306 -34.70 -15.73 -4.84
N ALA A 307 -34.99 -17.02 -5.00
CA ALA A 307 -35.48 -17.54 -6.28
C ALA A 307 -36.77 -16.76 -6.60
N ALA A 308 -36.73 -16.03 -7.70
CA ALA A 308 -37.89 -15.43 -8.31
C ALA A 308 -39.02 -16.45 -8.37
N THR A 309 -40.07 -16.23 -7.61
CA THR A 309 -41.35 -16.88 -7.85
C THR A 309 -41.84 -16.36 -9.17
N ASP A 310 -41.71 -17.19 -10.18
CA ASP A 310 -42.28 -17.00 -11.51
C ASP A 310 -43.80 -17.03 -11.37
N PRO A 311 -44.55 -15.96 -11.71
CA PRO A 311 -46.00 -16.01 -11.73
C PRO A 311 -46.42 -16.52 -13.11
N LYS A 312 -46.42 -17.85 -13.29
CA LYS A 312 -47.13 -18.46 -14.41
C LYS A 312 -48.02 -19.56 -13.89
N SER A 313 -49.28 -19.27 -13.89
CA SER A 313 -50.32 -20.09 -14.51
C SER A 313 -51.68 -19.66 -13.98
N HIS A 314 -52.37 -18.88 -14.78
CA HIS A 314 -53.76 -19.21 -15.14
C HIS A 314 -54.16 -18.39 -16.36
#